data_485e1a1f7ecb7e60c0e2695dbf0cebe5
#
_entry.id   485e1a1f7ecb7e60c0e2695dbf0cebe5
#
_cell.length_a   1.000
_cell.length_b   1.000
_cell.length_c   1.000
_cell.angle_alpha   90.00
_cell.angle_beta   90.00
_cell.angle_gamma   90.00
#
_symmetry.space_group_name_H-M   'P 1'
#
loop_
_entity.id
_entity.type
_entity.pdbx_description
1 polymer ?
#
loop_
_entity_poly.entity_id
_entity_poly.type
_entity_poly.pdbx_seq_one_letter_code
_entity_poly.pdbx_strand_id
1 'polypeptide(L)'
;MPGAIITGTAYGCLEDTVTFITRIIEQNEEMLPPTSFIQSTHNTVAAQIALTLKCHQYNNTFVHKGISFESALLDAAMLLNEGETDNILVGGLDEMTDTSFTILTRLGLYKRWPVSNLELYSTKSKGTIGGEGAAFFLLTDKASENNLAGLTALRTFYKPAGQNDIEKKITGFLAENSLTVNDIDLIITGRSGDVRHDDVYDALSTILFKNNALANYKHLCGDYPTSSAFALWLASNSIKNKSVPAVILERGKVATAPKKILVYNHYQKIYHSLMLLSAI
;
A
#
# COMPACT_ATOMS: atom_id res chain seq x y z
N MET A 1 -14.61 -20.10 -2.30
CA MET A 1 -13.33 -20.39 -1.63
C MET A 1 -12.23 -19.79 -2.48
N PRO A 2 -11.29 -19.00 -1.94
CA PRO A 2 -10.17 -18.51 -2.74
C PRO A 2 -9.24 -19.67 -3.12
N GLY A 3 -8.70 -19.62 -4.33
CA GLY A 3 -7.72 -20.58 -4.81
C GLY A 3 -6.30 -20.33 -4.31
N ALA A 4 -6.07 -19.15 -3.71
CA ALA A 4 -4.84 -18.81 -3.00
C ALA A 4 -5.13 -17.69 -1.98
N ILE A 5 -4.29 -17.59 -0.94
CA ILE A 5 -4.31 -16.50 0.03
C ILE A 5 -2.89 -15.94 0.11
N ILE A 6 -2.73 -14.66 -0.26
CA ILE A 6 -1.43 -14.02 -0.30
C ILE A 6 -1.49 -12.72 0.48
N THR A 7 -0.59 -12.52 1.43
CA THR A 7 -0.55 -11.30 2.25
C THR A 7 0.79 -10.59 2.14
N GLY A 8 0.77 -9.29 2.30
CA GLY A 8 1.95 -8.46 2.46
C GLY A 8 1.89 -7.73 3.79
N THR A 9 2.96 -7.80 4.57
CA THR A 9 3.12 -7.03 5.80
C THR A 9 4.59 -6.66 5.99
N ALA A 10 4.85 -5.54 6.62
CA ALA A 10 6.24 -5.17 6.95
C ALA A 10 6.61 -5.53 8.37
N TYR A 11 5.64 -5.52 9.27
CA TYR A 11 5.86 -5.66 10.71
C TYR A 11 5.21 -6.90 11.32
N GLY A 12 4.26 -7.53 10.61
CA GLY A 12 3.49 -8.67 11.15
C GLY A 12 2.57 -8.26 12.29
N CYS A 13 2.38 -9.18 13.24
CA CYS A 13 1.57 -8.98 14.43
C CYS A 13 2.44 -8.36 15.54
N LEU A 14 2.48 -7.04 15.63
CA LEU A 14 3.36 -6.32 16.55
C LEU A 14 2.93 -6.49 18.01
N GLU A 15 1.64 -6.52 18.31
CA GLU A 15 1.15 -6.70 19.70
C GLU A 15 1.57 -8.06 20.25
N ASP A 16 1.38 -9.13 19.48
CA ASP A 16 1.83 -10.47 19.86
C ASP A 16 3.34 -10.55 19.96
N THR A 17 4.07 -9.85 19.09
CA THR A 17 5.54 -9.77 19.12
C THR A 17 6.01 -9.07 20.38
N VAL A 18 5.45 -7.91 20.73
CA VAL A 18 5.79 -7.18 21.96
C VAL A 18 5.48 -8.02 23.18
N THR A 19 4.29 -8.62 23.22
CA THR A 19 3.87 -9.51 24.32
C THR A 19 4.84 -10.69 24.48
N PHE A 20 5.23 -11.34 23.39
CA PHE A 20 6.13 -12.49 23.43
C PHE A 20 7.52 -12.10 23.92
N ILE A 21 8.11 -11.02 23.36
CA ILE A 21 9.45 -10.54 23.77
C ILE A 21 9.45 -10.09 25.23
N THR A 22 8.39 -9.41 25.69
CA THR A 22 8.26 -8.97 27.08
C THR A 22 8.26 -10.17 28.02
N ARG A 23 7.51 -11.23 27.70
CA ARG A 23 7.51 -12.46 28.50
C ARG A 23 8.85 -13.18 28.55
N ILE A 24 9.59 -13.19 27.43
CA ILE A 24 10.95 -13.75 27.40
C ILE A 24 11.81 -13.06 28.46
N ILE A 25 11.76 -11.73 28.54
CA ILE A 25 12.56 -10.95 29.48
C ILE A 25 12.09 -11.16 30.91
N GLU A 26 10.79 -11.06 31.16
CA GLU A 26 10.20 -11.15 32.52
C GLU A 26 10.32 -12.54 33.13
N GLN A 27 10.28 -13.59 32.29
CA GLN A 27 10.33 -14.98 32.74
C GLN A 27 11.73 -15.63 32.59
N ASN A 28 12.77 -14.83 32.30
CA ASN A 28 14.13 -15.33 32.08
C ASN A 28 14.18 -16.50 31.09
N GLU A 29 13.41 -16.41 30.00
CA GLU A 29 13.30 -17.44 28.94
C GLU A 29 12.66 -18.77 29.39
N GLU A 30 12.08 -18.82 30.58
CA GLU A 30 11.40 -20.01 31.10
C GLU A 30 9.87 -19.96 30.86
N MET A 31 9.25 -21.14 30.72
CA MET A 31 7.80 -21.34 30.67
C MET A 31 7.08 -20.46 29.64
N LEU A 32 7.67 -20.27 28.47
CA LEU A 32 7.09 -19.43 27.41
C LEU A 32 5.93 -20.19 26.72
N PRO A 33 4.74 -19.58 26.58
CA PRO A 33 3.63 -20.21 25.90
C PRO A 33 3.86 -20.25 24.38
N PRO A 34 3.79 -21.44 23.74
CA PRO A 34 3.99 -21.57 22.28
C PRO A 34 3.04 -20.69 21.45
N THR A 35 1.84 -20.43 21.96
CA THR A 35 0.82 -19.64 21.29
C THR A 35 1.31 -18.22 20.97
N SER A 36 1.92 -17.53 21.95
CA SER A 36 2.43 -16.17 21.73
C SER A 36 3.54 -16.12 20.67
N PHE A 37 4.39 -17.15 20.62
CA PHE A 37 5.40 -17.29 19.57
C PHE A 37 4.77 -17.48 18.19
N ILE A 38 3.82 -18.40 18.05
CA ILE A 38 3.13 -18.66 16.76
C ILE A 38 2.42 -17.40 16.29
N GLN A 39 1.74 -16.69 17.18
CA GLN A 39 1.00 -15.49 16.84
C GLN A 39 1.91 -14.30 16.46
N SER A 40 3.14 -14.25 16.94
CA SER A 40 4.09 -13.20 16.59
C SER A 40 4.72 -13.33 15.20
N THR A 41 4.50 -14.45 14.51
CA THR A 41 5.08 -14.64 13.18
C THR A 41 4.32 -13.89 12.09
N HIS A 42 5.06 -13.39 11.08
CA HIS A 42 4.47 -12.56 10.02
C HIS A 42 3.39 -13.26 9.19
N ASN A 43 3.45 -14.57 9.05
CA ASN A 43 2.48 -15.36 8.29
C ASN A 43 1.22 -15.73 9.07
N THR A 44 1.11 -15.35 10.34
CA THR A 44 -0.03 -15.71 11.20
C THR A 44 -1.35 -15.26 10.62
N VAL A 45 -1.44 -14.02 10.11
CA VAL A 45 -2.72 -13.50 9.58
C VAL A 45 -3.19 -14.33 8.39
N ALA A 46 -2.32 -14.61 7.42
CA ALA A 46 -2.66 -15.45 6.27
C ALA A 46 -3.07 -16.87 6.69
N ALA A 47 -2.38 -17.44 7.68
CA ALA A 47 -2.70 -18.75 8.23
C ALA A 47 -4.06 -18.76 8.95
N GLN A 48 -4.37 -17.75 9.75
CA GLN A 48 -5.67 -17.63 10.43
C GLN A 48 -6.83 -17.44 9.45
N ILE A 49 -6.64 -16.67 8.38
CA ILE A 49 -7.63 -16.54 7.31
C ILE A 49 -7.85 -17.91 6.65
N ALA A 50 -6.77 -18.64 6.33
CA ALA A 50 -6.86 -19.97 5.73
C ALA A 50 -7.61 -20.96 6.63
N LEU A 51 -7.32 -20.98 7.92
CA LEU A 51 -8.01 -21.81 8.90
C LEU A 51 -9.50 -21.45 8.98
N THR A 52 -9.81 -20.16 9.07
CA THR A 52 -11.20 -19.68 9.16
C THR A 52 -12.02 -20.04 7.92
N LEU A 53 -11.43 -19.90 6.75
CA LEU A 53 -12.04 -20.24 5.46
C LEU A 53 -11.93 -21.73 5.14
N LYS A 54 -11.21 -22.54 5.92
CA LYS A 54 -10.88 -23.95 5.61
C LYS A 54 -10.23 -24.08 4.22
N CYS A 55 -9.37 -23.11 3.87
CA CYS A 55 -8.65 -23.07 2.61
C CYS A 55 -7.30 -23.79 2.77
N HIS A 56 -7.08 -24.83 1.99
CA HIS A 56 -5.85 -25.65 1.98
C HIS A 56 -4.99 -25.39 0.74
N GLN A 57 -5.28 -24.32 0.02
CA GLN A 57 -4.59 -23.93 -1.21
C GLN A 57 -3.34 -23.12 -0.88
N TYR A 58 -2.65 -22.64 -1.92
CA TYR A 58 -1.45 -21.81 -1.80
C TYR A 58 -1.65 -20.68 -0.77
N ASN A 59 -0.71 -20.55 0.15
CA ASN A 59 -0.73 -19.53 1.19
C ASN A 59 0.67 -18.97 1.38
N ASN A 60 0.85 -17.68 1.12
CA ASN A 60 2.15 -17.03 1.23
C ASN A 60 2.05 -15.64 1.88
N THR A 61 3.14 -15.22 2.52
CA THR A 61 3.25 -13.90 3.15
C THR A 61 4.55 -13.23 2.74
N PHE A 62 4.44 -12.07 2.11
CA PHE A 62 5.58 -11.25 1.72
C PHE A 62 5.94 -10.26 2.82
N VAL A 63 7.22 -10.27 3.22
CA VAL A 63 7.79 -9.35 4.21
C VAL A 63 8.91 -8.57 3.52
N HIS A 64 8.54 -7.47 2.86
CA HIS A 64 9.44 -6.69 2.01
C HIS A 64 9.29 -5.18 2.25
N LYS A 65 9.18 -4.79 3.53
CA LYS A 65 9.01 -3.38 3.95
C LYS A 65 7.89 -2.68 3.19
N GLY A 66 8.17 -1.50 2.64
CA GLY A 66 7.18 -0.66 1.98
C GLY A 66 6.68 -1.14 0.61
N ILE A 67 7.07 -2.31 0.13
CA ILE A 67 6.52 -2.97 -1.07
C ILE A 67 6.04 -4.39 -0.77
N SER A 68 5.75 -4.70 0.50
CA SER A 68 5.23 -6.02 0.88
C SER A 68 3.89 -6.33 0.20
N PHE A 69 2.99 -5.36 0.17
CA PHE A 69 1.69 -5.51 -0.49
C PHE A 69 1.83 -5.65 -2.01
N GLU A 70 2.67 -4.83 -2.63
CA GLU A 70 2.94 -4.91 -4.07
C GLU A 70 3.58 -6.25 -4.46
N SER A 71 4.44 -6.81 -3.59
CA SER A 71 5.01 -8.14 -3.80
C SER A 71 3.94 -9.23 -3.75
N ALA A 72 2.99 -9.12 -2.81
CA ALA A 72 1.84 -10.01 -2.73
C ALA A 72 0.91 -9.88 -3.96
N LEU A 73 0.66 -8.65 -4.44
CA LEU A 73 -0.11 -8.41 -5.67
C LEU A 73 0.57 -8.98 -6.90
N LEU A 74 1.89 -8.87 -6.99
CA LEU A 74 2.66 -9.39 -8.13
C LEU A 74 2.58 -10.92 -8.19
N ASP A 75 2.77 -11.59 -7.06
CA ASP A 75 2.62 -13.03 -6.94
C ASP A 75 1.21 -13.49 -7.33
N ALA A 76 0.19 -12.80 -6.83
CA ALA A 76 -1.21 -13.08 -7.18
C ALA A 76 -1.47 -12.91 -8.70
N ALA A 77 -0.94 -11.84 -9.31
CA ALA A 77 -1.08 -11.61 -10.74
C ALA A 77 -0.39 -12.69 -11.57
N MET A 78 0.77 -13.17 -11.13
CA MET A 78 1.51 -14.27 -11.80
C MET A 78 0.70 -15.57 -11.75
N LEU A 79 0.19 -15.98 -10.58
CA LEU A 79 -0.62 -17.19 -10.42
C LEU A 79 -1.90 -17.16 -11.28
N LEU A 80 -2.57 -16.00 -11.38
CA LEU A 80 -3.74 -15.83 -12.25
C LEU A 80 -3.35 -15.96 -13.74
N ASN A 81 -2.23 -15.34 -14.16
CA ASN A 81 -1.76 -15.40 -15.53
C ASN A 81 -1.28 -16.80 -15.96
N GLU A 82 -0.76 -17.57 -15.02
CA GLU A 82 -0.36 -18.98 -15.23
C GLU A 82 -1.55 -19.94 -15.25
N GLY A 83 -2.75 -19.46 -14.90
CA GLY A 83 -3.96 -20.26 -14.85
C GLY A 83 -4.01 -21.26 -13.70
N GLU A 84 -3.19 -21.06 -12.68
CA GLU A 84 -3.13 -21.93 -11.51
C GLU A 84 -4.40 -21.88 -10.66
N THR A 85 -5.12 -20.76 -10.73
CA THR A 85 -6.39 -20.56 -10.00
C THR A 85 -7.25 -19.48 -10.66
N ASP A 86 -8.57 -19.56 -10.44
CA ASP A 86 -9.56 -18.58 -10.95
C ASP A 86 -9.67 -17.31 -10.09
N ASN A 87 -9.25 -17.36 -8.83
CA ASN A 87 -9.36 -16.24 -7.92
C ASN A 87 -8.39 -16.35 -6.74
N ILE A 88 -7.94 -15.21 -6.24
CA ILE A 88 -6.95 -15.11 -5.17
C ILE A 88 -7.38 -14.03 -4.18
N LEU A 89 -7.35 -14.38 -2.90
CA LEU A 89 -7.48 -13.40 -1.83
C LEU A 89 -6.10 -12.80 -1.54
N VAL A 90 -5.90 -11.53 -1.87
CA VAL A 90 -4.66 -10.81 -1.61
C VAL A 90 -4.89 -9.63 -0.69
N GLY A 91 -3.98 -9.37 0.25
CA GLY A 91 -4.12 -8.25 1.18
C GLY A 91 -2.81 -7.66 1.65
N GLY A 92 -2.88 -6.38 2.01
CA GLY A 92 -1.82 -5.67 2.71
C GLY A 92 -2.28 -5.28 4.10
N LEU A 93 -1.44 -5.49 5.10
CA LEU A 93 -1.76 -5.17 6.48
C LEU A 93 -0.50 -4.81 7.27
N ASP A 94 -0.65 -3.86 8.18
CA ASP A 94 0.32 -3.57 9.23
C ASP A 94 -0.40 -3.07 10.47
N GLU A 95 0.12 -3.44 11.61
CA GLU A 95 -0.35 -3.09 12.93
C GLU A 95 0.57 -2.06 13.59
N MET A 96 0.02 -1.17 14.42
CA MET A 96 0.75 -0.21 15.21
C MET A 96 0.41 -0.38 16.69
N THR A 97 1.43 -0.53 17.52
CA THR A 97 1.31 -0.61 18.98
C THR A 97 1.89 0.64 19.62
N ASP A 98 1.56 0.91 20.88
CA ASP A 98 2.16 2.03 21.64
C ASP A 98 3.68 1.96 21.68
N THR A 99 4.23 0.73 21.76
CA THR A 99 5.66 0.50 21.74
C THR A 99 6.27 0.87 20.39
N SER A 100 5.71 0.38 19.30
CA SER A 100 6.19 0.69 17.94
C SER A 100 6.02 2.17 17.62
N PHE A 101 4.90 2.77 17.99
CA PHE A 101 4.66 4.21 17.83
C PHE A 101 5.72 5.04 18.55
N THR A 102 6.04 4.68 19.80
CA THR A 102 7.05 5.37 20.58
C THR A 102 8.44 5.26 19.92
N ILE A 103 8.83 4.06 19.49
CA ILE A 103 10.11 3.81 18.82
C ILE A 103 10.20 4.61 17.52
N LEU A 104 9.21 4.51 16.66
CA LEU A 104 9.20 5.17 15.36
C LEU A 104 9.14 6.70 15.47
N THR A 105 8.46 7.22 16.49
CA THR A 105 8.47 8.65 16.82
C THR A 105 9.86 9.11 17.27
N ARG A 106 10.55 8.34 18.12
CA ARG A 106 11.93 8.63 18.54
C ARG A 106 12.91 8.60 17.38
N LEU A 107 12.72 7.70 16.45
CA LEU A 107 13.49 7.64 15.19
C LEU A 107 13.15 8.79 14.22
N GLY A 108 12.14 9.60 14.54
CA GLY A 108 11.72 10.75 13.74
C GLY A 108 10.94 10.37 12.49
N LEU A 109 10.39 9.16 12.43
CA LEU A 109 9.52 8.73 11.32
C LEU A 109 8.10 9.28 11.49
N TYR A 110 7.65 9.46 12.73
CA TYR A 110 6.37 10.10 13.02
C TYR A 110 6.55 11.49 13.62
N LYS A 111 5.54 12.32 13.43
CA LYS A 111 5.50 13.69 14.01
C LYS A 111 5.49 13.61 15.52
N ARG A 112 6.30 14.46 16.16
CA ARG A 112 6.39 14.52 17.62
C ARG A 112 5.26 15.30 18.26
N TRP A 113 4.56 16.13 17.49
CA TRP A 113 3.48 16.98 17.94
C TRP A 113 2.19 16.61 17.23
N PRO A 114 1.04 16.68 17.91
CA PRO A 114 -0.25 16.47 17.29
C PRO A 114 -0.46 17.42 16.11
N VAL A 115 -0.88 16.87 14.98
CA VAL A 115 -1.22 17.58 13.75
C VAL A 115 -2.57 17.04 13.30
N SER A 116 -3.46 17.95 12.89
CA SER A 116 -4.70 17.54 12.23
C SER A 116 -4.39 16.79 10.95
N ASN A 117 -5.05 15.67 10.72
CA ASN A 117 -4.85 14.88 9.50
C ASN A 117 -5.16 15.71 8.23
N LEU A 118 -6.13 16.62 8.27
CA LEU A 118 -6.46 17.50 7.15
C LEU A 118 -5.39 18.57 6.88
N GLU A 119 -4.52 18.84 7.87
CA GLU A 119 -3.41 19.78 7.76
C GLU A 119 -2.06 19.09 7.48
N LEU A 120 -2.06 17.77 7.33
CA LEU A 120 -0.83 16.98 7.16
C LEU A 120 0.09 17.54 6.08
N TYR A 121 -0.45 17.90 4.93
CA TYR A 121 0.34 18.37 3.77
C TYR A 121 0.72 19.85 3.81
N SER A 122 0.07 20.65 4.62
CA SER A 122 0.43 22.06 4.85
C SER A 122 1.53 22.20 5.89
N THR A 123 1.72 21.20 6.75
CA THR A 123 2.71 21.20 7.83
C THR A 123 4.10 20.86 7.29
N LYS A 124 4.94 21.86 7.07
CA LYS A 124 6.33 21.67 6.60
C LYS A 124 7.24 21.20 7.73
N SER A 125 7.15 19.94 8.11
CA SER A 125 7.93 19.35 9.22
C SER A 125 8.39 17.93 8.89
N LYS A 126 9.36 17.42 9.66
CA LYS A 126 9.82 16.04 9.59
C LYS A 126 8.78 15.08 10.17
N GLY A 127 8.76 13.87 9.65
CA GLY A 127 7.85 12.81 10.07
C GLY A 127 6.45 12.92 9.47
N THR A 128 5.73 11.85 9.54
CA THR A 128 4.35 11.72 9.07
C THR A 128 3.39 11.46 10.23
N ILE A 129 2.09 11.36 9.97
CA ILE A 129 1.14 10.80 10.92
C ILE A 129 1.19 9.28 10.76
N GLY A 130 1.53 8.54 11.83
CA GLY A 130 1.52 7.09 11.83
C GLY A 130 0.10 6.55 11.71
N GLY A 131 -0.02 5.38 11.11
CA GLY A 131 -1.29 4.68 10.96
C GLY A 131 -1.11 3.17 10.97
N GLU A 132 -2.23 2.48 10.94
CA GLU A 132 -2.35 1.04 10.79
C GLU A 132 -3.54 0.71 9.90
N GLY A 133 -3.59 -0.49 9.37
CA GLY A 133 -4.74 -0.91 8.59
C GLY A 133 -4.55 -2.21 7.85
N ALA A 134 -5.66 -2.71 7.34
CA ALA A 134 -5.71 -3.89 6.49
C ALA A 134 -6.70 -3.65 5.34
N ALA A 135 -6.29 -4.01 4.13
CA ALA A 135 -7.19 -4.03 2.98
C ALA A 135 -6.94 -5.32 2.19
N PHE A 136 -8.04 -6.02 1.89
CA PHE A 136 -8.03 -7.28 1.18
C PHE A 136 -8.87 -7.19 -0.09
N PHE A 137 -8.43 -7.90 -1.12
CA PHE A 137 -9.03 -7.91 -2.44
C PHE A 137 -9.19 -9.36 -2.91
N LEU A 138 -10.32 -9.66 -3.50
CA LEU A 138 -10.49 -10.88 -4.29
C LEU A 138 -10.15 -10.54 -5.74
N LEU A 139 -9.00 -11.00 -6.21
CA LEU A 139 -8.58 -10.86 -7.59
C LEU A 139 -9.11 -12.02 -8.44
N THR A 140 -9.46 -11.76 -9.68
CA THR A 140 -9.88 -12.74 -10.68
C THR A 140 -9.51 -12.23 -12.08
N ASP A 141 -9.26 -13.14 -12.99
CA ASP A 141 -9.09 -12.87 -14.42
C ASP A 141 -10.44 -12.71 -15.16
N LYS A 142 -11.56 -13.06 -14.49
CA LYS A 142 -12.90 -13.03 -15.06
C LYS A 142 -13.58 -11.69 -14.87
N ALA A 143 -13.96 -11.02 -15.97
CA ALA A 143 -14.76 -9.81 -15.91
C ALA A 143 -16.16 -10.12 -15.33
N SER A 144 -16.63 -9.23 -14.46
CA SER A 144 -17.94 -9.34 -13.79
C SER A 144 -18.46 -7.95 -13.43
N GLU A 145 -19.76 -7.80 -13.38
CA GLU A 145 -20.42 -6.57 -12.90
C GLU A 145 -20.06 -6.22 -11.43
N ASN A 146 -19.64 -7.20 -10.65
CA ASN A 146 -19.22 -7.00 -9.27
C ASN A 146 -17.78 -6.50 -9.13
N ASN A 147 -16.99 -6.56 -10.19
CA ASN A 147 -15.62 -6.08 -10.15
C ASN A 147 -15.59 -4.56 -9.94
N LEU A 148 -14.66 -4.09 -9.11
CA LEU A 148 -14.51 -2.67 -8.82
C LEU A 148 -13.74 -1.95 -9.94
N ALA A 149 -12.61 -2.53 -10.35
CA ALA A 149 -11.73 -2.03 -11.40
C ALA A 149 -10.80 -3.14 -11.87
N GLY A 150 -10.16 -2.96 -13.02
CA GLY A 150 -9.07 -3.80 -13.49
C GLY A 150 -7.71 -3.25 -12.99
N LEU A 151 -6.89 -4.10 -12.38
CA LEU A 151 -5.47 -3.82 -12.16
C LEU A 151 -4.72 -4.14 -13.45
N THR A 152 -4.50 -3.13 -14.28
CA THR A 152 -3.94 -3.28 -15.63
C THR A 152 -2.46 -3.61 -15.61
N ALA A 153 -1.71 -2.95 -14.73
CA ALA A 153 -0.27 -3.16 -14.59
C ALA A 153 0.22 -2.78 -13.20
N LEU A 154 1.29 -3.45 -12.79
CA LEU A 154 2.00 -3.22 -11.53
C LEU A 154 3.50 -3.24 -11.78
N ARG A 155 4.23 -2.31 -11.18
CA ARG A 155 5.70 -2.28 -11.20
C ARG A 155 6.25 -1.80 -9.88
N THR A 156 7.30 -2.44 -9.42
CA THR A 156 8.13 -1.96 -8.32
C THR A 156 9.54 -1.68 -8.81
N PHE A 157 10.23 -0.73 -8.18
CA PHE A 157 11.64 -0.48 -8.42
C PHE A 157 12.34 0.01 -7.15
N TYR A 158 13.64 -0.24 -7.10
CA TYR A 158 14.45 -0.07 -5.91
C TYR A 158 15.56 0.95 -6.16
N LYS A 159 15.78 1.87 -5.23
CA LYS A 159 16.85 2.88 -5.21
C LYS A 159 17.08 3.54 -6.58
N PRO A 160 16.12 4.30 -7.12
CA PRO A 160 16.35 5.04 -8.35
C PRO A 160 17.52 6.02 -8.19
N ALA A 161 18.25 6.26 -9.27
CA ALA A 161 19.46 7.11 -9.26
C ALA A 161 19.17 8.60 -9.02
N GLY A 162 17.90 9.01 -8.96
CA GLY A 162 17.46 10.37 -8.72
C GLY A 162 16.15 10.68 -9.45
N GLN A 163 15.75 11.94 -9.43
CA GLN A 163 14.47 12.39 -9.97
C GLN A 163 14.26 12.00 -11.44
N ASN A 164 15.27 12.24 -12.30
CA ASN A 164 15.18 11.90 -13.73
C ASN A 164 15.01 10.39 -13.98
N ASP A 165 15.58 9.54 -13.13
CA ASP A 165 15.40 8.08 -13.22
C ASP A 165 13.97 7.68 -12.83
N ILE A 166 13.41 8.32 -11.80
CA ILE A 166 12.01 8.12 -11.40
C ILE A 166 11.07 8.50 -12.56
N GLU A 167 11.26 9.66 -13.17
CA GLU A 167 10.46 10.12 -14.31
C GLU A 167 10.54 9.16 -15.50
N LYS A 168 11.74 8.68 -15.83
CA LYS A 168 11.94 7.67 -16.88
C LYS A 168 11.24 6.35 -16.57
N LYS A 169 11.27 5.91 -15.31
CA LYS A 169 10.58 4.67 -14.89
C LYS A 169 9.07 4.82 -14.97
N ILE A 170 8.52 5.97 -14.59
CA ILE A 170 7.07 6.25 -14.70
C ILE A 170 6.66 6.33 -16.17
N THR A 171 7.35 7.10 -16.99
CA THR A 171 7.03 7.26 -18.42
C THR A 171 7.21 5.95 -19.18
N GLY A 172 8.27 5.18 -18.88
CA GLY A 172 8.51 3.85 -19.45
C GLY A 172 7.40 2.86 -19.07
N PHE A 173 6.95 2.86 -17.81
CA PHE A 173 5.84 2.03 -17.38
C PHE A 173 4.54 2.35 -18.12
N LEU A 174 4.23 3.62 -18.30
CA LEU A 174 3.04 4.04 -19.06
C LEU A 174 3.18 3.67 -20.55
N ALA A 175 4.35 3.90 -21.16
CA ALA A 175 4.60 3.56 -22.58
C ALA A 175 4.46 2.07 -22.87
N GLU A 176 4.94 1.19 -21.98
CA GLU A 176 4.76 -0.27 -22.09
C GLU A 176 3.28 -0.69 -22.03
N ASN A 177 2.43 0.14 -21.42
CA ASN A 177 0.98 -0.04 -21.41
C ASN A 177 0.26 0.78 -22.50
N SER A 178 1.01 1.25 -23.53
CA SER A 178 0.49 2.06 -24.63
C SER A 178 -0.19 3.35 -24.19
N LEU A 179 0.31 3.98 -23.11
CA LEU A 179 -0.20 5.21 -22.50
C LEU A 179 0.88 6.27 -22.36
N THR A 180 0.43 7.50 -22.25
CA THR A 180 1.19 8.66 -21.80
C THR A 180 0.62 9.18 -20.48
N VAL A 181 1.32 10.12 -19.85
CA VAL A 181 0.81 10.78 -18.64
C VAL A 181 -0.51 11.51 -18.87
N ASN A 182 -0.72 12.03 -20.08
CA ASN A 182 -1.96 12.74 -20.43
C ASN A 182 -3.19 11.82 -20.55
N ASP A 183 -2.99 10.52 -20.67
CA ASP A 183 -4.08 9.54 -20.74
C ASP A 183 -4.59 9.11 -19.35
N ILE A 184 -3.99 9.65 -18.27
CA ILE A 184 -4.32 9.34 -16.89
C ILE A 184 -5.28 10.41 -16.34
N ASP A 185 -6.47 9.98 -15.91
CA ASP A 185 -7.52 10.87 -15.40
C ASP A 185 -7.21 11.37 -13.98
N LEU A 186 -6.58 10.53 -13.16
CA LEU A 186 -6.22 10.84 -11.77
C LEU A 186 -4.91 10.17 -11.41
N ILE A 187 -4.03 10.91 -10.75
CA ILE A 187 -2.83 10.35 -10.13
C ILE A 187 -2.97 10.44 -8.61
N ILE A 188 -2.92 9.28 -7.95
CA ILE A 188 -2.94 9.19 -6.49
C ILE A 188 -1.51 9.01 -6.01
N THR A 189 -1.03 9.92 -5.17
CA THR A 189 0.35 9.89 -4.66
C THR A 189 0.41 9.47 -3.20
N GLY A 190 1.51 8.80 -2.85
CA GLY A 190 1.82 8.39 -1.48
C GLY A 190 2.46 9.49 -0.64
N ARG A 191 2.18 10.79 -0.94
CA ARG A 191 2.64 11.93 -0.15
C ARG A 191 2.30 11.72 1.32
N SER A 192 3.27 11.93 2.21
CA SER A 192 3.17 11.58 3.61
C SER A 192 3.19 12.78 4.58
N GLY A 193 3.44 13.98 4.08
CA GLY A 193 3.63 15.19 4.91
C GLY A 193 5.02 15.26 5.55
N ASP A 194 5.95 14.37 5.19
CA ASP A 194 7.35 14.44 5.64
C ASP A 194 8.21 15.16 4.60
N VAL A 195 8.69 16.35 4.95
CA VAL A 195 9.52 17.19 4.06
C VAL A 195 10.79 16.51 3.55
N ARG A 196 11.26 15.44 4.20
CA ARG A 196 12.45 14.69 3.77
C ARG A 196 12.17 13.77 2.58
N HIS A 197 10.91 13.44 2.36
CA HIS A 197 10.51 12.42 1.39
C HIS A 197 9.55 12.95 0.33
N ASP A 198 8.78 13.99 0.64
CA ASP A 198 7.74 14.52 -0.24
C ASP A 198 8.28 15.38 -1.42
N ASP A 199 9.55 15.77 -1.38
CA ASP A 199 10.21 16.52 -2.48
C ASP A 199 10.15 15.77 -3.83
N VAL A 200 10.13 14.42 -3.82
CA VAL A 200 9.94 13.61 -5.02
C VAL A 200 8.57 13.90 -5.66
N TYR A 201 7.52 13.95 -4.84
CA TYR A 201 6.17 14.25 -5.32
C TYR A 201 6.04 15.71 -5.76
N ASP A 202 6.69 16.66 -5.06
CA ASP A 202 6.72 18.06 -5.44
C ASP A 202 7.35 18.25 -6.83
N ALA A 203 8.49 17.61 -7.09
CA ALA A 203 9.14 17.65 -8.39
C ALA A 203 8.26 17.02 -9.49
N LEU A 204 7.69 15.84 -9.26
CA LEU A 204 6.80 15.20 -10.22
C LEU A 204 5.56 16.04 -10.51
N SER A 205 4.99 16.67 -9.48
CA SER A 205 3.78 17.50 -9.63
C SER A 205 4.01 18.74 -10.50
N THR A 206 5.22 19.27 -10.51
CA THR A 206 5.56 20.46 -11.30
C THR A 206 6.06 20.15 -12.70
N ILE A 207 6.69 18.99 -12.90
CA ILE A 207 7.32 18.61 -14.16
C ILE A 207 6.42 17.64 -14.93
N LEU A 208 6.33 16.40 -14.47
CA LEU A 208 5.71 15.31 -15.19
C LEU A 208 4.18 15.36 -15.10
N PHE A 209 3.63 15.65 -13.91
CA PHE A 209 2.19 15.61 -13.63
C PHE A 209 1.51 16.98 -13.67
N LYS A 210 2.18 18.00 -14.23
CA LYS A 210 1.70 19.39 -14.16
C LYS A 210 0.26 19.64 -14.64
N ASN A 211 -0.22 18.84 -15.58
CA ASN A 211 -1.55 18.97 -16.19
C ASN A 211 -2.56 17.95 -15.63
N ASN A 212 -2.15 17.03 -14.77
CA ASN A 212 -3.02 15.98 -14.23
C ASN A 212 -3.73 16.43 -12.97
N ALA A 213 -4.89 15.84 -12.71
CA ALA A 213 -5.49 15.87 -11.39
C ALA A 213 -4.65 15.01 -10.42
N LEU A 214 -4.37 15.56 -9.25
CA LEU A 214 -3.58 14.90 -8.20
C LEU A 214 -4.42 14.69 -6.96
N ALA A 215 -4.21 13.55 -6.32
CA ALA A 215 -4.83 13.18 -5.06
C ALA A 215 -3.81 12.56 -4.11
N ASN A 216 -4.10 12.62 -2.82
CA ASN A 216 -3.32 12.03 -1.75
C ASN A 216 -4.23 11.22 -0.83
N TYR A 217 -3.70 10.24 -0.10
CA TYR A 217 -4.52 9.36 0.71
C TYR A 217 -4.05 9.18 2.17
N LYS A 218 -2.79 9.41 2.47
CA LYS A 218 -2.21 9.09 3.80
C LYS A 218 -2.76 9.95 4.95
N HIS A 219 -3.37 11.08 4.65
CA HIS A 219 -4.11 11.86 5.66
C HIS A 219 -5.40 11.17 6.15
N LEU A 220 -5.90 10.16 5.40
CA LEU A 220 -7.10 9.41 5.78
C LEU A 220 -6.77 8.13 6.56
N CYS A 221 -5.69 7.44 6.22
CA CYS A 221 -5.34 6.16 6.82
C CYS A 221 -4.06 6.20 7.68
N GLY A 222 -3.34 7.34 7.70
CA GLY A 222 -1.99 7.41 8.24
C GLY A 222 -0.95 6.76 7.31
N ASP A 223 0.30 6.80 7.73
CA ASP A 223 1.41 6.18 7.01
C ASP A 223 1.85 4.89 7.72
N TYR A 224 1.77 3.80 7.02
CA TYR A 224 2.30 2.50 7.38
C TYR A 224 2.81 1.82 6.10
N PRO A 225 3.74 0.85 6.19
CA PRO A 225 4.43 0.33 5.01
C PRO A 225 3.51 -0.19 3.91
N THR A 226 2.42 -0.89 4.26
CA THR A 226 1.46 -1.44 3.30
C THR A 226 0.27 -0.52 3.01
N SER A 227 0.34 0.77 3.34
CA SER A 227 -0.73 1.75 3.10
C SER A 227 -1.13 1.91 1.63
N SER A 228 -0.31 1.44 0.69
CA SER A 228 -0.66 1.34 -0.73
C SER A 228 -1.84 0.41 -1.01
N ALA A 229 -2.15 -0.52 -0.10
CA ALA A 229 -3.39 -1.31 -0.16
C ALA A 229 -4.63 -0.42 0.00
N PHE A 230 -4.59 0.56 0.91
CA PHE A 230 -5.66 1.55 1.02
C PHE A 230 -5.77 2.41 -0.26
N ALA A 231 -4.63 2.79 -0.87
CA ALA A 231 -4.64 3.53 -2.13
C ALA A 231 -5.27 2.73 -3.27
N LEU A 232 -5.00 1.42 -3.37
CA LEU A 232 -5.64 0.53 -4.34
C LEU A 232 -7.15 0.46 -4.11
N TRP A 233 -7.59 0.31 -2.85
CA TRP A 233 -9.01 0.32 -2.49
C TRP A 233 -9.68 1.63 -2.90
N LEU A 234 -9.06 2.77 -2.60
CA LEU A 234 -9.55 4.10 -2.92
C LEU A 234 -9.68 4.32 -4.43
N ALA A 235 -8.66 3.94 -5.20
CA ALA A 235 -8.65 4.02 -6.65
C ALA A 235 -9.75 3.14 -7.28
N SER A 236 -9.86 1.89 -6.83
CA SER A 236 -10.86 0.95 -7.32
C SER A 236 -12.29 1.43 -7.07
N ASN A 237 -12.56 1.96 -5.87
CA ASN A 237 -13.86 2.54 -5.53
C ASN A 237 -14.15 3.84 -6.29
N SER A 238 -13.12 4.67 -6.56
CA SER A 238 -13.30 5.88 -7.36
C SER A 238 -13.72 5.55 -8.79
N ILE A 239 -13.17 4.50 -9.38
CA ILE A 239 -13.58 4.00 -10.71
C ILE A 239 -15.01 3.43 -10.64
N LYS A 240 -15.27 2.51 -9.71
CA LYS A 240 -16.59 1.85 -9.58
C LYS A 240 -17.73 2.84 -9.38
N ASN A 241 -17.53 3.78 -8.46
CA ASN A 241 -18.53 4.79 -8.10
C ASN A 241 -18.55 5.98 -9.08
N LYS A 242 -17.65 6.00 -10.07
CA LYS A 242 -17.50 7.10 -11.04
C LYS A 242 -17.35 8.46 -10.36
N SER A 243 -16.69 8.52 -9.22
CA SER A 243 -16.59 9.69 -8.36
C SER A 243 -15.30 9.68 -7.56
N VAL A 244 -14.70 10.85 -7.41
CA VAL A 244 -13.49 11.03 -6.59
C VAL A 244 -13.87 11.90 -5.40
N PRO A 245 -13.63 11.42 -4.15
CA PRO A 245 -13.91 12.22 -2.96
C PRO A 245 -13.09 13.53 -2.95
N ALA A 246 -13.76 14.65 -2.72
CA ALA A 246 -13.10 15.96 -2.74
C ALA A 246 -11.97 16.07 -1.68
N VAL A 247 -12.10 15.36 -0.56
CA VAL A 247 -11.13 15.38 0.55
C VAL A 247 -9.75 14.87 0.16
N ILE A 248 -9.64 14.02 -0.88
CA ILE A 248 -8.34 13.50 -1.34
C ILE A 248 -7.70 14.37 -2.41
N LEU A 249 -8.47 15.26 -3.08
CA LEU A 249 -7.95 16.06 -4.17
C LEU A 249 -6.96 17.13 -3.67
N GLU A 250 -5.76 17.10 -4.19
CA GLU A 250 -4.76 18.14 -3.99
C GLU A 250 -4.91 19.24 -5.05
N ARG A 251 -5.12 18.83 -6.30
CA ARG A 251 -5.15 19.74 -7.45
C ARG A 251 -5.97 19.17 -8.61
N GLY A 252 -6.57 20.07 -9.37
CA GLY A 252 -7.25 19.77 -10.63
C GLY A 252 -8.71 19.36 -10.43
N LYS A 253 -9.38 19.12 -11.55
CA LYS A 253 -10.72 18.55 -11.59
C LYS A 253 -10.64 17.21 -12.28
N VAL A 254 -11.20 16.21 -11.67
CA VAL A 254 -11.34 14.89 -12.29
C VAL A 254 -12.60 14.91 -13.15
N ALA A 255 -12.53 14.32 -14.34
CA ALA A 255 -13.71 14.03 -15.13
C ALA A 255 -14.73 13.26 -14.27
N THR A 256 -16.01 13.43 -14.55
CA THR A 256 -17.13 12.87 -13.77
C THR A 256 -17.07 11.35 -13.58
N ALA A 257 -16.23 10.66 -14.33
CA ALA A 257 -16.02 9.20 -14.24
C ALA A 257 -14.56 8.88 -14.59
N PRO A 258 -13.65 8.81 -13.61
CA PRO A 258 -12.27 8.43 -13.90
C PRO A 258 -12.23 6.99 -14.46
N LYS A 259 -11.55 6.81 -15.58
CA LYS A 259 -11.38 5.52 -16.25
C LYS A 259 -10.00 4.93 -16.05
N LYS A 260 -8.99 5.77 -15.89
CA LYS A 260 -7.60 5.37 -15.69
C LYS A 260 -7.00 6.12 -14.52
N ILE A 261 -6.59 5.38 -13.51
CA ILE A 261 -5.97 5.93 -12.31
C ILE A 261 -4.57 5.33 -12.17
N LEU A 262 -3.58 6.19 -12.01
CA LEU A 262 -2.22 5.81 -11.64
C LEU A 262 -2.02 6.04 -10.14
N VAL A 263 -1.66 5.00 -9.40
CA VAL A 263 -1.17 5.12 -8.03
C VAL A 263 0.36 5.08 -8.07
N TYR A 264 1.00 6.12 -7.57
CA TYR A 264 2.44 6.18 -7.38
C TYR A 264 2.76 6.35 -5.90
N ASN A 265 3.46 5.38 -5.34
CA ASN A 265 3.89 5.41 -3.95
C ASN A 265 5.39 5.18 -3.85
N HIS A 266 6.02 5.70 -2.80
CA HIS A 266 7.35 5.28 -2.38
C HIS A 266 7.43 5.18 -0.86
N TYR A 267 8.31 4.29 -0.40
CA TYR A 267 8.68 4.19 1.00
C TYR A 267 10.12 4.69 1.15
N GLN A 268 10.28 5.83 1.84
CA GLN A 268 11.57 6.47 2.16
C GLN A 268 12.47 6.73 0.94
N LYS A 269 11.93 7.00 -0.25
CA LYS A 269 12.66 7.16 -1.52
C LYS A 269 13.51 5.94 -1.91
N ILE A 270 13.31 4.80 -1.27
CA ILE A 270 14.08 3.57 -1.50
C ILE A 270 13.27 2.59 -2.33
N TYR A 271 12.07 2.29 -1.88
CA TYR A 271 11.15 1.37 -2.54
C TYR A 271 10.06 2.18 -3.22
N HIS A 272 9.83 1.93 -4.48
CA HIS A 272 8.84 2.65 -5.28
C HIS A 272 7.88 1.66 -5.93
N SER A 273 6.63 2.07 -6.08
CA SER A 273 5.60 1.27 -6.74
C SER A 273 4.71 2.11 -7.64
N LEU A 274 4.28 1.49 -8.72
CA LEU A 274 3.31 2.00 -9.69
C LEU A 274 2.20 0.98 -9.85
N MET A 275 0.96 1.39 -9.66
CA MET A 275 -0.22 0.57 -9.96
C MET A 275 -1.09 1.34 -10.95
N LEU A 276 -1.41 0.73 -12.07
CA LEU A 276 -2.31 1.27 -13.08
C LEU A 276 -3.64 0.54 -13.00
N LEU A 277 -4.70 1.31 -12.75
CA LEU A 277 -6.07 0.79 -12.73
C LEU A 277 -6.87 1.33 -13.89
N SER A 278 -7.79 0.52 -14.40
CA SER A 278 -8.71 0.89 -15.46
C SER A 278 -10.15 0.51 -15.14
N ALA A 279 -11.09 1.25 -15.68
CA ALA A 279 -12.49 0.84 -15.73
C ALA A 279 -12.63 -0.45 -16.55
N ILE A 280 -13.52 -1.34 -16.12
CA ILE A 280 -13.88 -2.59 -16.78
C ILE A 280 -15.12 -2.35 -17.64
#